data_7c382a46b9b686ecebbb080620f542d4
#
_entry.id   7c382a46b9b686ecebbb080620f542d4
#
_cell.length_a   1.000
_cell.length_b   1.000
_cell.length_c   1.000
_cell.angle_alpha   90.00
_cell.angle_beta   90.00
_cell.angle_gamma   90.00
#
_symmetry.space_group_name_H-M   'P 1'
#
loop_
_entity.id
_entity.type
_entity.pdbx_description
1 polymer ?
#
loop_
_entity_poly.entity_id
_entity_poly.type
_entity_poly.pdbx_seq_one_letter_code
_entity_poly.pdbx_strand_id
1 'polypeptide(L)'
;MNTSRKNPIGIYEKALPKQSSWLEKLAIAKAAGFDFVEMSVDETDERLARLDWTMEQRLEIVAAIQKTGVRIPTMCLSGHRRFPFGSHDEKTRQMARELMLKAIKLAQDLGIRTIQLAGYDVYYEEQDAQTIARFEEGMKWISEIAAASQVMCAVEIMDTPFMNSITKWQALADKIRSPWFQVYPDVGNLTAWGNDVENELTKGIENIVAIHLKDTYAVTETCKGQFRDVPFGEGCVDFVELFKLLKRLNYRGTFLIEMWTEKADEPLVEIINARHWIEDKMRQAGWNNA
;
A
#
# COMPACT_ATOMS: atom_id res chain seq x y z
N MET A 1 -15.99 15.51 25.20
CA MET A 1 -16.54 15.45 23.84
C MET A 1 -15.87 14.26 23.15
N ASN A 2 -16.60 13.15 23.05
CA ASN A 2 -16.08 11.92 22.43
C ASN A 2 -16.43 11.96 20.93
N THR A 3 -15.69 12.77 20.16
CA THR A 3 -15.77 12.67 18.70
C THR A 3 -15.04 11.38 18.32
N SER A 4 -15.79 10.31 18.05
CA SER A 4 -15.23 9.11 17.45
C SER A 4 -14.53 9.55 16.16
N ARG A 5 -13.21 9.55 16.16
CA ARG A 5 -12.43 9.96 15.00
C ARG A 5 -12.64 8.91 13.92
N LYS A 6 -13.21 9.32 12.79
CA LYS A 6 -13.42 8.48 11.62
C LYS A 6 -12.08 7.95 11.13
N ASN A 7 -12.01 6.65 10.82
CA ASN A 7 -10.87 6.08 10.08
C ASN A 7 -11.00 6.43 8.61
N PRO A 8 -10.07 7.18 8.01
CA PRO A 8 -10.16 7.53 6.59
C PRO A 8 -10.12 6.29 5.70
N ILE A 9 -10.93 6.27 4.65
CA ILE A 9 -10.93 5.21 3.63
C ILE A 9 -10.47 5.81 2.31
N GLY A 10 -9.37 5.32 1.78
CA GLY A 10 -8.81 5.70 0.50
C GLY A 10 -9.09 4.69 -0.60
N ILE A 11 -8.70 5.09 -1.82
CA ILE A 11 -8.75 4.24 -3.00
C ILE A 11 -7.38 4.20 -3.68
N TYR A 12 -6.99 3.02 -4.16
CA TYR A 12 -5.78 2.88 -4.96
C TYR A 12 -5.93 3.55 -6.32
N GLU A 13 -4.93 4.30 -6.76
CA GLU A 13 -4.99 5.05 -8.03
C GLU A 13 -5.36 4.20 -9.24
N LYS A 14 -4.97 2.92 -9.26
CA LYS A 14 -5.26 2.03 -10.39
C LYS A 14 -6.73 1.62 -10.50
N ALA A 15 -7.53 1.91 -9.49
CA ALA A 15 -8.98 1.80 -9.54
C ALA A 15 -9.66 3.01 -10.21
N LEU A 16 -8.91 4.08 -10.46
CA LEU A 16 -9.42 5.28 -11.11
C LEU A 16 -9.09 5.25 -12.62
N PRO A 17 -9.90 5.88 -13.50
CA PRO A 17 -9.67 5.83 -14.94
C PRO A 17 -8.25 6.26 -15.29
N LYS A 18 -7.54 5.40 -16.05
CA LYS A 18 -6.10 5.58 -16.32
C LYS A 18 -5.79 6.91 -17.03
N GLN A 19 -6.63 7.30 -17.98
CA GLN A 19 -6.42 8.47 -18.84
C GLN A 19 -6.83 9.81 -18.21
N SER A 20 -7.47 9.77 -17.02
CA SER A 20 -7.88 11.00 -16.33
C SER A 20 -6.68 11.75 -15.76
N SER A 21 -6.77 13.09 -15.83
CA SER A 21 -5.86 13.98 -15.12
C SER A 21 -5.93 13.77 -13.59
N TRP A 22 -4.94 14.25 -12.84
CA TRP A 22 -4.99 14.17 -11.38
C TRP A 22 -6.17 14.93 -10.78
N LEU A 23 -6.57 16.07 -11.37
CA LEU A 23 -7.77 16.79 -10.93
C LEU A 23 -9.02 15.93 -11.08
N GLU A 24 -9.20 15.26 -12.22
CA GLU A 24 -10.33 14.37 -12.47
C GLU A 24 -10.31 13.15 -11.55
N LYS A 25 -9.16 12.50 -11.38
CA LYS A 25 -9.01 11.35 -10.46
C LYS A 25 -9.41 11.70 -9.02
N LEU A 26 -8.92 12.82 -8.50
CA LEU A 26 -9.28 13.28 -7.16
C LEU A 26 -10.76 13.69 -7.05
N ALA A 27 -11.33 14.29 -8.11
CA ALA A 27 -12.75 14.61 -8.15
C ALA A 27 -13.63 13.35 -8.17
N ILE A 28 -13.25 12.33 -8.95
CA ILE A 28 -13.91 11.01 -8.97
C ILE A 28 -13.85 10.35 -7.61
N ALA A 29 -12.67 10.29 -6.98
CA ALA A 29 -12.50 9.73 -5.64
C ALA A 29 -13.40 10.45 -4.62
N LYS A 30 -13.46 11.78 -4.67
CA LYS A 30 -14.36 12.58 -3.82
C LYS A 30 -15.83 12.24 -4.07
N ALA A 31 -16.27 12.19 -5.32
CA ALA A 31 -17.64 11.88 -5.68
C ALA A 31 -18.05 10.47 -5.24
N ALA A 32 -17.12 9.51 -5.29
CA ALA A 32 -17.29 8.15 -4.77
C ALA A 32 -17.16 8.07 -3.24
N GLY A 33 -16.95 9.19 -2.54
CA GLY A 33 -16.91 9.28 -1.08
C GLY A 33 -15.57 8.97 -0.43
N PHE A 34 -14.48 8.76 -1.18
CA PHE A 34 -13.17 8.46 -0.63
C PHE A 34 -12.50 9.69 0.01
N ASP A 35 -11.77 9.46 1.10
CA ASP A 35 -11.11 10.51 1.86
C ASP A 35 -9.74 10.86 1.27
N PHE A 36 -9.10 9.92 0.55
CA PHE A 36 -7.79 10.10 -0.07
C PHE A 36 -7.56 9.12 -1.23
N VAL A 37 -6.50 9.37 -2.00
CA VAL A 37 -6.00 8.48 -3.06
C VAL A 37 -4.57 8.07 -2.72
N GLU A 38 -4.23 6.79 -2.90
CA GLU A 38 -2.85 6.33 -2.89
C GLU A 38 -2.28 6.39 -4.30
N MET A 39 -1.18 7.14 -4.47
CA MET A 39 -0.47 7.26 -5.74
C MET A 39 0.28 5.96 -6.06
N SER A 40 0.24 5.53 -7.33
CA SER A 40 1.01 4.39 -7.80
C SER A 40 2.24 4.81 -8.61
N VAL A 41 3.41 4.34 -8.22
CA VAL A 41 4.65 4.39 -9.00
C VAL A 41 5.11 2.95 -9.20
N ASP A 42 4.59 2.30 -10.25
CA ASP A 42 4.93 0.92 -10.58
C ASP A 42 6.11 0.81 -11.54
N GLU A 43 6.40 -0.40 -11.98
CA GLU A 43 7.55 -0.75 -12.81
C GLU A 43 7.45 -0.31 -14.29
N THR A 44 6.30 0.25 -14.73
CA THR A 44 6.15 0.75 -16.10
C THR A 44 6.91 2.06 -16.31
N ASP A 45 7.43 2.27 -17.51
CA ASP A 45 8.17 3.50 -17.83
C ASP A 45 7.29 4.75 -17.61
N GLU A 46 6.00 4.68 -17.94
CA GLU A 46 5.03 5.75 -17.71
C GLU A 46 4.94 6.17 -16.23
N ARG A 47 4.89 5.17 -15.34
CA ARG A 47 4.77 5.42 -13.90
C ARG A 47 6.09 5.81 -13.26
N LEU A 48 7.20 5.19 -13.70
CA LEU A 48 8.53 5.56 -13.25
C LEU A 48 8.90 7.00 -13.64
N ALA A 49 8.49 7.47 -14.82
CA ALA A 49 8.70 8.85 -15.27
C ALA A 49 8.08 9.90 -14.33
N ARG A 50 7.13 9.54 -13.48
CA ARG A 50 6.55 10.44 -12.47
C ARG A 50 7.58 10.94 -11.45
N LEU A 51 8.59 10.14 -11.19
CA LEU A 51 9.67 10.49 -10.28
C LEU A 51 10.51 11.67 -10.82
N ASP A 52 10.47 11.89 -12.13
CA ASP A 52 11.17 12.97 -12.84
C ASP A 52 10.25 14.14 -13.23
N TRP A 53 9.02 14.19 -12.71
CA TRP A 53 8.12 15.31 -12.95
C TRP A 53 8.75 16.65 -12.61
N THR A 54 8.55 17.62 -13.51
CA THR A 54 8.98 18.99 -13.29
C THR A 54 8.26 19.62 -12.10
N MET A 55 8.79 20.73 -11.60
CA MET A 55 8.12 21.50 -10.53
C MET A 55 6.71 21.94 -10.95
N GLU A 56 6.54 22.32 -12.20
CA GLU A 56 5.22 22.70 -12.74
C GLU A 56 4.21 21.55 -12.65
N GLN A 57 4.58 20.35 -13.10
CA GLN A 57 3.74 19.16 -13.01
C GLN A 57 3.40 18.79 -11.54
N ARG A 58 4.36 18.95 -10.61
CA ARG A 58 4.12 18.74 -9.18
C ARG A 58 3.14 19.77 -8.61
N LEU A 59 3.26 21.04 -9.00
CA LEU A 59 2.35 22.10 -8.59
C LEU A 59 0.93 21.91 -9.12
N GLU A 60 0.76 21.35 -10.33
CA GLU A 60 -0.56 20.97 -10.85
C GLU A 60 -1.28 19.97 -9.93
N ILE A 61 -0.54 18.97 -9.41
CA ILE A 61 -1.09 17.99 -8.46
C ILE A 61 -1.46 18.65 -7.13
N VAL A 62 -0.59 19.53 -6.62
CA VAL A 62 -0.88 20.30 -5.40
C VAL A 62 -2.13 21.15 -5.58
N ALA A 63 -2.28 21.81 -6.72
CA ALA A 63 -3.48 22.59 -7.05
C ALA A 63 -4.74 21.69 -7.13
N ALA A 64 -4.62 20.49 -7.70
CA ALA A 64 -5.72 19.52 -7.74
C ALA A 64 -6.14 19.06 -6.33
N ILE A 65 -5.17 18.79 -5.44
CA ILE A 65 -5.43 18.47 -4.02
C ILE A 65 -6.17 19.65 -3.35
N GLN A 66 -5.70 20.87 -3.53
CA GLN A 66 -6.33 22.06 -2.92
C GLN A 66 -7.76 22.27 -3.42
N LYS A 67 -7.98 22.11 -4.73
CA LYS A 67 -9.29 22.30 -5.36
C LYS A 67 -10.31 21.25 -4.95
N THR A 68 -9.90 20.00 -4.83
CA THR A 68 -10.80 18.89 -4.49
C THR A 68 -10.96 18.67 -2.98
N GLY A 69 -9.93 19.00 -2.20
CA GLY A 69 -9.80 18.65 -0.79
C GLY A 69 -9.40 17.18 -0.55
N VAL A 70 -9.25 16.36 -1.60
CA VAL A 70 -8.80 14.97 -1.51
C VAL A 70 -7.27 14.94 -1.53
N ARG A 71 -6.67 14.30 -0.52
CA ARG A 71 -5.22 14.22 -0.34
C ARG A 71 -4.62 13.00 -1.02
N ILE A 72 -3.29 13.02 -1.17
CA ILE A 72 -2.47 11.87 -1.57
C ILE A 72 -1.46 11.62 -0.44
N PRO A 73 -1.86 10.98 0.67
CA PRO A 73 -0.97 10.81 1.82
C PRO A 73 0.03 9.66 1.67
N THR A 74 -0.23 8.74 0.75
CA THR A 74 0.57 7.53 0.55
C THR A 74 0.92 7.34 -0.93
N MET A 75 2.08 6.69 -1.17
CA MET A 75 2.58 6.30 -2.47
C MET A 75 2.97 4.83 -2.44
N CYS A 76 2.39 4.01 -3.31
CA CYS A 76 2.82 2.65 -3.57
C CYS A 76 3.98 2.68 -4.56
N LEU A 77 5.20 2.42 -4.09
CA LEU A 77 6.43 2.39 -4.89
C LEU A 77 6.77 0.95 -5.26
N SER A 78 6.02 0.36 -6.19
CA SER A 78 6.27 -0.98 -6.69
C SER A 78 7.23 -1.05 -7.89
N GLY A 79 7.84 0.07 -8.27
CA GLY A 79 8.93 0.15 -9.26
C GLY A 79 10.14 -0.71 -8.88
N HIS A 80 10.34 -0.98 -7.58
CA HIS A 80 11.36 -1.89 -7.08
C HIS A 80 11.13 -3.36 -7.47
N ARG A 81 9.98 -3.72 -8.05
CA ARG A 81 9.79 -5.03 -8.69
C ARG A 81 10.74 -5.22 -9.87
N ARG A 82 10.89 -4.18 -10.71
CA ARG A 82 11.82 -4.17 -11.85
C ARG A 82 13.26 -3.87 -11.44
N PHE A 83 13.45 -3.05 -10.42
CA PHE A 83 14.75 -2.61 -9.92
C PHE A 83 14.87 -2.92 -8.43
N PRO A 84 15.01 -4.21 -8.04
CA PRO A 84 15.05 -4.60 -6.64
C PRO A 84 16.42 -4.31 -5.99
N PHE A 85 16.40 -4.02 -4.69
CA PHE A 85 17.62 -3.83 -3.91
C PHE A 85 18.46 -5.09 -3.81
N GLY A 86 17.85 -6.26 -3.88
CA GLY A 86 18.51 -7.56 -3.77
C GLY A 86 19.20 -8.02 -5.08
N SER A 87 18.93 -7.39 -6.22
CA SER A 87 19.39 -7.86 -7.54
C SER A 87 20.86 -8.28 -7.58
N HIS A 88 21.16 -9.31 -8.37
CA HIS A 88 22.53 -9.70 -8.66
C HIS A 88 23.26 -8.65 -9.52
N ASP A 89 22.54 -7.88 -10.34
CA ASP A 89 23.10 -6.81 -11.15
C ASP A 89 23.30 -5.52 -10.37
N GLU A 90 24.53 -5.01 -10.34
CA GLU A 90 24.88 -3.79 -9.62
C GLU A 90 24.18 -2.55 -10.18
N LYS A 91 23.99 -2.46 -11.49
CA LYS A 91 23.31 -1.32 -12.13
C LYS A 91 21.83 -1.27 -11.72
N THR A 92 21.20 -2.43 -11.60
CA THR A 92 19.82 -2.57 -11.11
C THR A 92 19.71 -2.09 -9.66
N ARG A 93 20.67 -2.46 -8.79
CA ARG A 93 20.69 -1.97 -7.40
C ARG A 93 20.95 -0.47 -7.29
N GLN A 94 21.81 0.08 -8.17
CA GLN A 94 22.02 1.52 -8.25
C GLN A 94 20.72 2.24 -8.66
N MET A 95 20.03 1.73 -9.68
CA MET A 95 18.73 2.26 -10.10
C MET A 95 17.70 2.21 -8.95
N ALA A 96 17.68 1.12 -8.18
CA ALA A 96 16.79 1.03 -7.00
C ALA A 96 17.01 2.18 -6.01
N ARG A 97 18.27 2.54 -5.75
CA ARG A 97 18.62 3.68 -4.88
C ARG A 97 18.20 5.01 -5.48
N GLU A 98 18.42 5.21 -6.77
CA GLU A 98 18.03 6.43 -7.49
C GLU A 98 16.50 6.62 -7.46
N LEU A 99 15.74 5.56 -7.73
CA LEU A 99 14.27 5.58 -7.65
C LEU A 99 13.80 5.98 -6.25
N MET A 100 14.42 5.42 -5.21
CA MET A 100 14.03 5.74 -3.83
C MET A 100 14.31 7.21 -3.47
N LEU A 101 15.46 7.76 -3.83
CA LEU A 101 15.78 9.17 -3.60
C LEU A 101 14.80 10.10 -4.32
N LYS A 102 14.48 9.80 -5.58
CA LYS A 102 13.49 10.55 -6.35
C LYS A 102 12.08 10.44 -5.75
N ALA A 103 11.69 9.24 -5.27
CA ALA A 103 10.39 9.02 -4.62
C ALA A 103 10.27 9.82 -3.32
N ILE A 104 11.31 9.87 -2.50
CA ILE A 104 11.33 10.72 -1.29
C ILE A 104 11.17 12.19 -1.66
N LYS A 105 11.92 12.67 -2.68
CA LYS A 105 11.80 14.05 -3.14
C LYS A 105 10.40 14.37 -3.65
N LEU A 106 9.79 13.49 -4.44
CA LEU A 106 8.43 13.64 -4.92
C LEU A 106 7.42 13.63 -3.75
N ALA A 107 7.62 12.75 -2.77
CA ALA A 107 6.78 12.69 -1.57
C ALA A 107 6.81 14.00 -0.79
N GLN A 108 7.98 14.60 -0.59
CA GLN A 108 8.12 15.89 0.08
C GLN A 108 7.40 17.02 -0.66
N ASP A 109 7.54 17.08 -2.00
CA ASP A 109 6.94 18.13 -2.82
C ASP A 109 5.40 18.03 -2.89
N LEU A 110 4.85 16.81 -2.83
CA LEU A 110 3.40 16.57 -2.89
C LEU A 110 2.73 16.47 -1.50
N GLY A 111 3.51 16.45 -0.42
CA GLY A 111 3.00 16.26 0.93
C GLY A 111 2.61 14.81 1.24
N ILE A 112 3.16 13.84 0.50
CA ILE A 112 3.01 12.42 0.79
C ILE A 112 3.79 12.09 2.05
N ARG A 113 3.14 11.39 2.99
CA ARG A 113 3.70 11.10 4.32
C ARG A 113 4.28 9.70 4.42
N THR A 114 3.80 8.77 3.59
CA THR A 114 4.22 7.37 3.63
C THR A 114 4.50 6.86 2.22
N ILE A 115 5.67 6.27 2.04
CA ILE A 115 6.00 5.48 0.86
C ILE A 115 5.86 4.00 1.24
N GLN A 116 4.92 3.32 0.60
CA GLN A 116 4.75 1.89 0.72
C GLN A 116 5.74 1.21 -0.23
N LEU A 117 6.53 0.30 0.32
CA LEU A 117 7.56 -0.46 -0.38
C LEU A 117 7.09 -1.89 -0.60
N ALA A 118 7.24 -2.40 -1.81
CA ALA A 118 6.99 -3.81 -2.07
C ALA A 118 8.01 -4.69 -1.34
N GLY A 119 7.54 -5.66 -0.57
CA GLY A 119 8.38 -6.57 0.22
C GLY A 119 8.98 -7.70 -0.62
N TYR A 120 9.72 -7.36 -1.69
CA TYR A 120 10.47 -8.30 -2.52
C TYR A 120 11.96 -8.03 -2.37
N ASP A 121 12.78 -9.05 -2.10
CA ASP A 121 14.22 -8.95 -2.25
C ASP A 121 14.61 -8.90 -3.73
N VAL A 122 14.05 -9.82 -4.52
CA VAL A 122 14.04 -9.87 -5.99
C VAL A 122 12.68 -10.34 -6.47
N TYR A 123 12.32 -10.06 -7.71
CA TYR A 123 11.04 -10.49 -8.29
C TYR A 123 11.20 -11.33 -9.57
N TYR A 124 12.09 -10.93 -10.47
CA TYR A 124 12.36 -11.61 -11.74
C TYR A 124 13.68 -12.39 -11.74
N GLU A 125 14.35 -12.45 -10.61
CA GLU A 125 15.61 -13.15 -10.40
C GLU A 125 15.42 -14.28 -9.39
N GLU A 126 16.34 -15.25 -9.35
CA GLU A 126 16.35 -16.28 -8.31
C GLU A 126 16.79 -15.68 -6.97
N GLN A 127 16.03 -16.02 -5.94
CA GLN A 127 16.33 -15.62 -4.56
C GLN A 127 17.45 -16.48 -3.98
N ASP A 128 18.39 -15.84 -3.32
CA ASP A 128 19.43 -16.51 -2.51
C ASP A 128 19.80 -15.71 -1.26
N ALA A 129 20.77 -16.20 -0.49
CA ALA A 129 21.22 -15.53 0.71
C ALA A 129 21.84 -14.14 0.46
N GLN A 130 22.38 -13.90 -0.75
CA GLN A 130 22.96 -12.61 -1.11
C GLN A 130 21.88 -11.59 -1.50
N THR A 131 20.83 -12.03 -2.21
CA THR A 131 19.70 -11.15 -2.55
C THR A 131 18.99 -10.68 -1.30
N ILE A 132 18.78 -11.59 -0.33
CA ILE A 132 18.20 -11.28 0.97
C ILE A 132 19.07 -10.28 1.75
N ALA A 133 20.38 -10.55 1.86
CA ALA A 133 21.30 -9.65 2.59
C ALA A 133 21.34 -8.25 1.98
N ARG A 134 21.38 -8.13 0.64
CA ARG A 134 21.35 -6.83 -0.06
C ARG A 134 20.01 -6.11 0.13
N PHE A 135 18.90 -6.82 0.15
CA PHE A 135 17.60 -6.24 0.46
C PHE A 135 17.59 -5.68 1.89
N GLU A 136 18.07 -6.44 2.89
CA GLU A 136 18.17 -5.98 4.28
C GLU A 136 19.04 -4.70 4.40
N GLU A 137 20.19 -4.66 3.72
CA GLU A 137 21.06 -3.46 3.64
C GLU A 137 20.33 -2.29 2.99
N GLY A 138 19.59 -2.55 1.90
CA GLY A 138 18.77 -1.56 1.22
C GLY A 138 17.69 -0.98 2.13
N MET A 139 16.98 -1.81 2.89
CA MET A 139 15.94 -1.35 3.82
C MET A 139 16.53 -0.55 4.99
N LYS A 140 17.70 -0.93 5.50
CA LYS A 140 18.41 -0.14 6.50
C LYS A 140 18.77 1.24 5.94
N TRP A 141 19.38 1.29 4.76
CA TRP A 141 19.71 2.55 4.09
C TRP A 141 18.48 3.42 3.83
N ILE A 142 17.35 2.82 3.36
CA ILE A 142 16.08 3.52 3.18
C ILE A 142 15.61 4.14 4.49
N SER A 143 15.67 3.41 5.60
CA SER A 143 15.21 3.92 6.89
C SER A 143 16.00 5.14 7.37
N GLU A 144 17.27 5.22 7.06
CA GLU A 144 18.15 6.34 7.40
C GLU A 144 17.79 7.61 6.58
N ILE A 145 17.64 7.47 5.26
CA ILE A 145 17.26 8.61 4.39
C ILE A 145 15.81 9.04 4.62
N ALA A 146 14.91 8.11 4.91
CA ALA A 146 13.51 8.38 5.26
C ALA A 146 13.42 9.21 6.54
N ALA A 147 14.17 8.82 7.59
CA ALA A 147 14.27 9.57 8.84
C ALA A 147 14.75 11.01 8.61
N ALA A 148 15.84 11.18 7.86
CA ALA A 148 16.38 12.50 7.53
C ALA A 148 15.41 13.36 6.73
N SER A 149 14.56 12.75 5.94
CA SER A 149 13.57 13.40 5.06
C SER A 149 12.19 13.57 5.69
N GLN A 150 11.95 12.99 6.89
CA GLN A 150 10.68 12.97 7.58
C GLN A 150 9.53 12.34 6.73
N VAL A 151 9.86 11.33 5.93
CA VAL A 151 8.94 10.53 5.14
C VAL A 151 8.93 9.11 5.68
N MET A 152 7.77 8.58 6.05
CA MET A 152 7.64 7.20 6.52
C MET A 152 7.85 6.22 5.38
N CYS A 153 8.60 5.14 5.62
CA CYS A 153 8.67 4.00 4.72
C CYS A 153 8.01 2.79 5.39
N ALA A 154 7.11 2.14 4.68
CA ALA A 154 6.39 0.99 5.20
C ALA A 154 6.42 -0.17 4.20
N VAL A 155 6.79 -1.35 4.68
CA VAL A 155 6.84 -2.55 3.82
C VAL A 155 5.47 -3.18 3.76
N GLU A 156 5.02 -3.44 2.54
CA GLU A 156 3.80 -4.19 2.30
C GLU A 156 4.00 -5.67 2.61
N ILE A 157 2.96 -6.27 3.20
CA ILE A 157 2.86 -7.73 3.30
C ILE A 157 2.40 -8.25 1.94
N MET A 158 3.24 -9.09 1.33
CA MET A 158 3.19 -9.40 -0.10
C MET A 158 2.55 -10.75 -0.43
N ASP A 159 2.34 -10.91 -1.73
CA ASP A 159 1.83 -12.12 -2.40
C ASP A 159 2.91 -13.20 -2.62
N THR A 160 4.10 -13.05 -2.06
CA THR A 160 5.21 -14.02 -2.15
C THR A 160 5.62 -14.53 -0.78
N PRO A 161 6.20 -15.76 -0.69
CA PRO A 161 6.62 -16.32 0.59
C PRO A 161 7.67 -15.48 1.33
N PHE A 162 8.41 -14.61 0.64
CA PHE A 162 9.49 -13.84 1.25
C PHE A 162 8.98 -12.90 2.35
N MET A 163 7.95 -12.09 2.08
CA MET A 163 7.40 -11.10 3.03
C MET A 163 5.88 -11.22 3.16
N ASN A 164 5.37 -12.42 3.42
CA ASN A 164 3.94 -12.71 3.48
C ASN A 164 3.31 -12.63 4.88
N SER A 165 4.06 -12.12 5.88
CA SER A 165 3.54 -11.99 7.25
C SER A 165 4.18 -10.82 8.00
N ILE A 166 3.46 -10.27 8.97
CA ILE A 166 3.98 -9.22 9.87
C ILE A 166 5.13 -9.77 10.71
N THR A 167 5.07 -11.05 11.09
CA THR A 167 6.16 -11.73 11.81
C THR A 167 7.48 -11.66 11.03
N LYS A 168 7.46 -11.83 9.70
CA LYS A 168 8.67 -11.70 8.87
C LYS A 168 9.16 -10.27 8.78
N TRP A 169 8.24 -9.32 8.60
CA TRP A 169 8.59 -7.90 8.66
C TRP A 169 9.22 -7.53 10.01
N GLN A 170 8.67 -8.02 11.12
CA GLN A 170 9.19 -7.73 12.45
C GLN A 170 10.64 -8.20 12.63
N ALA A 171 10.98 -9.39 12.12
CA ALA A 171 12.35 -9.89 12.16
C ALA A 171 13.33 -8.95 11.41
N LEU A 172 12.88 -8.28 10.35
CA LEU A 172 13.66 -7.26 9.66
C LEU A 172 13.69 -5.94 10.43
N ALA A 173 12.55 -5.51 10.98
CA ALA A 173 12.44 -4.28 11.76
C ALA A 173 13.30 -4.31 13.02
N ASP A 174 13.44 -5.46 13.66
CA ASP A 174 14.31 -5.67 14.83
C ASP A 174 15.79 -5.46 14.52
N LYS A 175 16.22 -5.69 13.27
CA LYS A 175 17.57 -5.40 12.77
C LYS A 175 17.75 -3.91 12.45
N ILE A 176 16.73 -3.27 11.90
CA ILE A 176 16.78 -1.87 11.43
C ILE A 176 16.63 -0.89 12.59
N ARG A 177 15.69 -1.13 13.51
CA ARG A 177 15.41 -0.31 14.71
C ARG A 177 15.16 1.15 14.42
N SER A 178 14.31 1.44 13.44
CA SER A 178 13.94 2.81 13.07
C SER A 178 12.44 3.05 13.19
N PRO A 179 11.97 4.13 13.83
CA PRO A 179 10.55 4.48 13.85
C PRO A 179 10.04 4.93 12.47
N TRP A 180 10.94 5.15 11.50
CA TRP A 180 10.60 5.51 10.13
C TRP A 180 10.48 4.31 9.21
N PHE A 181 10.66 3.09 9.75
CA PHE A 181 10.50 1.83 9.04
C PHE A 181 9.36 1.03 9.65
N GLN A 182 8.23 0.98 8.98
CA GLN A 182 6.96 0.48 9.48
C GLN A 182 6.38 -0.60 8.57
N VAL A 183 5.20 -1.14 8.92
CA VAL A 183 4.51 -2.16 8.14
C VAL A 183 3.21 -1.64 7.55
N TYR A 184 2.89 -2.09 6.34
CA TYR A 184 1.67 -1.80 5.62
C TYR A 184 1.02 -3.15 5.23
N PRO A 185 0.24 -3.79 6.11
CA PRO A 185 -0.36 -5.07 5.78
C PRO A 185 -1.43 -4.92 4.70
N ASP A 186 -1.37 -5.81 3.71
CA ASP A 186 -2.46 -6.16 2.83
C ASP A 186 -3.16 -7.38 3.44
N VAL A 187 -4.42 -7.23 3.83
CA VAL A 187 -5.16 -8.29 4.54
C VAL A 187 -5.52 -9.46 3.63
N GLY A 188 -5.67 -9.21 2.32
CA GLY A 188 -5.86 -10.27 1.35
C GLY A 188 -4.63 -11.14 1.23
N ASN A 189 -3.45 -10.52 1.02
CA ASN A 189 -2.18 -11.24 0.96
C ASN A 189 -1.93 -12.01 2.26
N LEU A 190 -2.11 -11.36 3.41
CA LEU A 190 -1.92 -11.98 4.72
C LEU A 190 -2.81 -13.22 4.91
N THR A 191 -4.09 -13.13 4.56
CA THR A 191 -5.06 -14.22 4.70
C THR A 191 -4.81 -15.35 3.70
N ALA A 192 -4.49 -15.01 2.45
CA ALA A 192 -4.29 -16.00 1.39
C ALA A 192 -3.20 -17.02 1.70
N TRP A 193 -2.20 -16.64 2.45
CA TRP A 193 -1.10 -17.52 2.89
C TRP A 193 -1.43 -18.36 4.13
N GLY A 194 -2.67 -18.33 4.62
CA GLY A 194 -3.10 -19.11 5.79
C GLY A 194 -2.48 -18.65 7.10
N ASN A 195 -2.05 -17.40 7.20
CA ASN A 195 -1.55 -16.84 8.45
C ASN A 195 -2.69 -16.74 9.50
N ASP A 196 -2.32 -16.83 10.76
CA ASP A 196 -3.18 -16.43 11.87
C ASP A 196 -3.29 -14.89 11.89
N VAL A 197 -4.32 -14.38 11.19
CA VAL A 197 -4.54 -12.94 11.00
C VAL A 197 -4.65 -12.19 12.32
N GLU A 198 -5.30 -12.78 13.34
CA GLU A 198 -5.42 -12.17 14.67
C GLU A 198 -4.06 -12.01 15.35
N ASN A 199 -3.25 -13.05 15.33
CA ASN A 199 -1.91 -13.02 15.91
C ASN A 199 -1.00 -12.04 15.16
N GLU A 200 -1.02 -12.05 13.82
CA GLU A 200 -0.19 -11.17 12.99
C GLU A 200 -0.54 -9.70 13.20
N LEU A 201 -1.82 -9.33 13.10
CA LEU A 201 -2.25 -7.94 13.32
C LEU A 201 -2.02 -7.48 14.77
N THR A 202 -2.21 -8.37 15.74
CA THR A 202 -1.94 -8.04 17.15
C THR A 202 -0.46 -7.72 17.38
N LYS A 203 0.45 -8.51 16.81
CA LYS A 203 1.90 -8.26 16.90
C LYS A 203 2.31 -6.93 16.27
N GLY A 204 1.71 -6.58 15.14
CA GLY A 204 2.10 -5.40 14.36
C GLY A 204 1.37 -4.11 14.71
N ILE A 205 0.35 -4.13 15.57
CA ILE A 205 -0.63 -3.05 15.68
C ILE A 205 -0.03 -1.65 15.92
N GLU A 206 1.04 -1.56 16.69
CA GLU A 206 1.74 -0.30 16.99
C GLU A 206 2.58 0.23 15.80
N ASN A 207 2.82 -0.64 14.81
CA ASN A 207 3.67 -0.37 13.65
C ASN A 207 2.89 -0.32 12.33
N ILE A 208 1.57 -0.57 12.36
CA ILE A 208 0.73 -0.52 11.18
C ILE A 208 0.39 0.93 10.84
N VAL A 209 0.89 1.40 9.70
CA VAL A 209 0.65 2.79 9.24
C VAL A 209 -0.67 2.94 8.48
N ALA A 210 -1.06 1.91 7.73
CA ALA A 210 -2.32 1.81 7.01
C ALA A 210 -2.58 0.33 6.68
N ILE A 211 -3.77 0.00 6.22
CA ILE A 211 -4.17 -1.37 5.86
C ILE A 211 -4.77 -1.36 4.46
N HIS A 212 -4.23 -2.19 3.56
CA HIS A 212 -4.88 -2.52 2.30
C HIS A 212 -6.04 -3.48 2.54
N LEU A 213 -7.19 -3.11 2.03
CA LEU A 213 -8.39 -3.94 1.97
C LEU A 213 -8.51 -4.48 0.55
N LYS A 214 -8.24 -5.75 0.41
CA LYS A 214 -8.31 -6.51 -0.82
C LYS A 214 -8.85 -7.90 -0.52
N ASP A 215 -9.62 -8.48 -1.41
CA ASP A 215 -9.99 -9.90 -1.31
C ASP A 215 -9.08 -10.74 -2.21
N THR A 216 -8.92 -12.02 -1.86
CA THR A 216 -7.97 -12.93 -2.51
C THR A 216 -8.49 -14.36 -2.43
N TYR A 217 -8.08 -15.23 -3.36
CA TYR A 217 -8.23 -16.67 -3.17
C TYR A 217 -7.01 -17.25 -2.46
N ALA A 218 -7.27 -18.20 -1.54
CA ALA A 218 -6.25 -18.79 -0.70
C ALA A 218 -5.21 -19.60 -1.48
N VAL A 219 -3.96 -19.58 -1.00
CA VAL A 219 -2.93 -20.52 -1.40
C VAL A 219 -3.19 -21.87 -0.73
N THR A 220 -3.21 -22.93 -1.52
CA THR A 220 -3.40 -24.31 -1.04
C THR A 220 -2.38 -25.23 -1.72
N GLU A 221 -2.36 -26.50 -1.37
CA GLU A 221 -1.51 -27.50 -2.04
C GLU A 221 -1.78 -27.61 -3.56
N THR A 222 -2.99 -27.29 -3.98
CA THR A 222 -3.41 -27.41 -5.39
C THR A 222 -3.69 -26.07 -6.07
N CYS A 223 -3.66 -24.96 -5.33
CA CYS A 223 -3.93 -23.61 -5.83
C CYS A 223 -2.83 -22.63 -5.42
N LYS A 224 -2.28 -21.90 -6.38
CA LYS A 224 -1.28 -20.85 -6.12
C LYS A 224 -1.86 -19.60 -5.45
N GLY A 225 -3.16 -19.58 -5.20
CA GLY A 225 -3.88 -18.38 -4.80
C GLY A 225 -4.12 -17.42 -5.97
N GLN A 226 -4.97 -16.43 -5.72
CA GLN A 226 -5.15 -15.29 -6.62
C GLN A 226 -5.18 -14.02 -5.79
N PHE A 227 -4.27 -13.13 -6.09
CA PHE A 227 -4.00 -11.92 -5.28
C PHE A 227 -4.48 -10.64 -5.95
N ARG A 228 -5.10 -10.75 -7.13
CA ARG A 228 -5.59 -9.62 -7.91
C ARG A 228 -6.90 -9.99 -8.62
N ASP A 229 -7.76 -9.00 -8.85
CA ASP A 229 -9.03 -9.14 -9.58
C ASP A 229 -9.98 -10.17 -8.93
N VAL A 230 -9.99 -10.29 -7.61
CA VAL A 230 -10.99 -11.06 -6.85
C VAL A 230 -12.04 -10.07 -6.32
N PRO A 231 -13.31 -10.22 -6.69
CA PRO A 231 -14.36 -9.34 -6.18
C PRO A 231 -14.51 -9.47 -4.66
N PHE A 232 -14.80 -8.36 -3.99
CA PHE A 232 -15.03 -8.37 -2.55
C PHE A 232 -16.19 -9.31 -2.17
N GLY A 233 -15.91 -10.24 -1.26
CA GLY A 233 -16.85 -11.23 -0.76
C GLY A 233 -16.82 -12.56 -1.50
N GLU A 234 -16.02 -12.71 -2.55
CA GLU A 234 -15.80 -13.97 -3.26
C GLU A 234 -14.51 -14.68 -2.82
N GLY A 235 -13.66 -13.97 -2.09
CA GLY A 235 -12.36 -14.46 -1.63
C GLY A 235 -12.40 -15.11 -0.25
N CYS A 236 -11.22 -15.19 0.37
CA CYS A 236 -11.02 -15.87 1.65
C CYS A 236 -10.97 -14.92 2.87
N VAL A 237 -11.10 -13.60 2.68
CA VAL A 237 -11.01 -12.64 3.79
C VAL A 237 -12.35 -12.51 4.51
N ASP A 238 -12.40 -12.83 5.81
CA ASP A 238 -13.54 -12.50 6.66
C ASP A 238 -13.45 -11.05 7.13
N PHE A 239 -14.01 -10.13 6.35
CA PHE A 239 -13.97 -8.70 6.65
C PHE A 239 -14.73 -8.31 7.91
N VAL A 240 -15.77 -9.07 8.30
CA VAL A 240 -16.52 -8.77 9.51
C VAL A 240 -15.65 -9.08 10.74
N GLU A 241 -15.04 -10.27 10.79
CA GLU A 241 -14.15 -10.64 11.88
C GLU A 241 -12.88 -9.77 11.88
N LEU A 242 -12.35 -9.41 10.72
CA LEU A 242 -11.23 -8.46 10.59
C LEU A 242 -11.56 -7.12 11.26
N PHE A 243 -12.71 -6.51 10.97
CA PHE A 243 -13.08 -5.23 11.56
C PHE A 243 -13.42 -5.35 13.05
N LYS A 244 -14.00 -6.47 13.51
CA LYS A 244 -14.15 -6.74 14.94
C LYS A 244 -12.81 -6.80 15.66
N LEU A 245 -11.83 -7.50 15.08
CA LEU A 245 -10.48 -7.60 15.60
C LEU A 245 -9.80 -6.22 15.68
N LEU A 246 -9.77 -5.47 14.58
CA LEU A 246 -9.16 -4.15 14.53
C LEU A 246 -9.81 -3.17 15.53
N LYS A 247 -11.12 -3.31 15.76
CA LYS A 247 -11.84 -2.56 16.79
C LYS A 247 -11.37 -2.93 18.21
N ARG A 248 -11.20 -4.23 18.50
CA ARG A 248 -10.63 -4.71 19.78
C ARG A 248 -9.23 -4.18 20.00
N LEU A 249 -8.41 -4.16 18.95
CA LEU A 249 -7.04 -3.62 18.95
C LEU A 249 -6.97 -2.09 18.96
N ASN A 250 -8.13 -1.41 18.97
CA ASN A 250 -8.22 0.06 18.96
C ASN A 250 -7.47 0.70 17.77
N TYR A 251 -7.49 0.06 16.60
CA TYR A 251 -6.83 0.59 15.40
C TYR A 251 -7.38 1.96 15.02
N ARG A 252 -6.50 2.92 14.74
CA ARG A 252 -6.82 4.33 14.46
C ARG A 252 -6.26 4.82 13.12
N GLY A 253 -5.61 3.94 12.38
CA GLY A 253 -5.02 4.24 11.08
C GLY A 253 -6.04 4.31 9.95
N THR A 254 -5.54 4.42 8.73
CA THR A 254 -6.34 4.51 7.51
C THR A 254 -6.56 3.14 6.89
N PHE A 255 -7.61 3.03 6.09
CA PHE A 255 -7.86 1.90 5.21
C PHE A 255 -7.71 2.32 3.76
N LEU A 256 -7.15 1.48 2.93
CA LEU A 256 -7.10 1.67 1.49
C LEU A 256 -7.79 0.51 0.78
N ILE A 257 -8.79 0.81 -0.04
CA ILE A 257 -9.38 -0.20 -0.93
C ILE A 257 -8.43 -0.40 -2.11
N GLU A 258 -7.79 -1.57 -2.17
CA GLU A 258 -6.92 -1.95 -3.27
C GLU A 258 -7.69 -2.79 -4.28
N MET A 259 -7.97 -2.18 -5.42
CA MET A 259 -8.65 -2.82 -6.54
C MET A 259 -8.21 -2.23 -7.88
N TRP A 260 -8.58 -2.87 -8.96
CA TRP A 260 -8.31 -2.45 -10.33
C TRP A 260 -9.62 -2.44 -11.12
N THR A 261 -9.79 -1.45 -12.00
CA THR A 261 -10.97 -1.32 -12.84
C THR A 261 -10.63 -1.27 -14.34
N GLU A 262 -9.43 -1.70 -14.69
CA GLU A 262 -8.96 -1.67 -16.09
C GLU A 262 -9.83 -2.52 -17.04
N LYS A 263 -10.55 -3.50 -16.49
CA LYS A 263 -11.44 -4.40 -17.21
C LYS A 263 -12.92 -4.08 -16.97
N ALA A 264 -13.22 -3.04 -16.21
CA ALA A 264 -14.57 -2.69 -15.83
C ALA A 264 -15.25 -1.87 -16.92
N ASP A 265 -16.50 -2.19 -17.22
CA ASP A 265 -17.32 -1.39 -18.14
C ASP A 265 -17.66 -0.02 -17.51
N GLU A 266 -17.92 0.00 -16.21
CA GLU A 266 -18.30 1.20 -15.46
C GLU A 266 -17.43 1.37 -14.19
N PRO A 267 -16.17 1.84 -14.33
CA PRO A 267 -15.21 1.95 -13.21
C PRO A 267 -15.75 2.71 -12.00
N LEU A 268 -16.50 3.80 -12.21
CA LEU A 268 -17.07 4.60 -11.11
C LEU A 268 -18.08 3.80 -10.29
N VAL A 269 -18.93 3.01 -10.94
CA VAL A 269 -19.92 2.17 -10.26
C VAL A 269 -19.21 1.10 -9.42
N GLU A 270 -18.16 0.47 -9.95
CA GLU A 270 -17.42 -0.56 -9.23
C GLU A 270 -16.73 -0.02 -7.97
N ILE A 271 -16.08 1.13 -8.04
CA ILE A 271 -15.42 1.71 -6.85
C ILE A 271 -16.43 2.16 -5.79
N ILE A 272 -17.60 2.65 -6.19
CA ILE A 272 -18.68 3.02 -5.27
C ILE A 272 -19.23 1.75 -4.59
N ASN A 273 -19.48 0.70 -5.37
CA ASN A 273 -19.98 -0.58 -4.85
C ASN A 273 -18.97 -1.20 -3.86
N ALA A 274 -17.69 -1.22 -4.21
CA ALA A 274 -16.63 -1.71 -3.33
C ALA A 274 -16.60 -0.92 -2.00
N ARG A 275 -16.69 0.40 -2.06
CA ARG A 275 -16.76 1.24 -0.86
C ARG A 275 -17.97 0.91 0.00
N HIS A 276 -19.18 0.86 -0.58
CA HIS A 276 -20.40 0.55 0.16
C HIS A 276 -20.35 -0.84 0.77
N TRP A 277 -19.77 -1.81 0.06
CA TRP A 277 -19.60 -3.17 0.56
C TRP A 277 -18.69 -3.19 1.80
N ILE A 278 -17.54 -2.54 1.76
CA ILE A 278 -16.63 -2.41 2.91
C ILE A 278 -17.31 -1.71 4.10
N GLU A 279 -18.00 -0.58 3.86
CA GLU A 279 -18.73 0.13 4.91
C GLU A 279 -19.84 -0.73 5.52
N ASP A 280 -20.48 -1.60 4.73
CA ASP A 280 -21.46 -2.55 5.24
C ASP A 280 -20.82 -3.58 6.17
N LYS A 281 -19.66 -4.14 5.81
CA LYS A 281 -18.90 -5.04 6.70
C LYS A 281 -18.44 -4.37 7.98
N MET A 282 -18.02 -3.11 7.89
CA MET A 282 -17.71 -2.29 9.07
C MET A 282 -18.93 -2.15 9.99
N ARG A 283 -20.12 -1.83 9.44
CA ARG A 283 -21.37 -1.74 10.23
C ARG A 283 -21.72 -3.07 10.89
N GLN A 284 -21.62 -4.20 10.17
CA GLN A 284 -21.85 -5.53 10.73
C GLN A 284 -20.89 -5.85 11.89
N ALA A 285 -19.66 -5.37 11.84
CA ALA A 285 -18.68 -5.47 12.93
C ALA A 285 -18.93 -4.49 14.08
N GLY A 286 -19.96 -3.62 13.98
CA GLY A 286 -20.21 -2.56 14.94
C GLY A 286 -19.15 -1.45 14.92
N TRP A 287 -18.48 -1.26 13.78
CA TRP A 287 -17.52 -0.17 13.54
C TRP A 287 -18.29 1.06 13.04
N ASN A 288 -18.40 2.07 13.85
CA ASN A 288 -19.07 3.31 13.46
C ASN A 288 -18.03 4.25 12.81
N ASN A 289 -18.03 4.26 11.50
CA ASN A 289 -17.16 5.14 10.69
C ASN A 289 -17.96 6.32 10.09
N ALA A 290 -19.17 6.59 10.63
CA ALA A 290 -20.04 7.68 10.21
C ALA A 290 -19.62 9.03 10.82
#